data_9d4392d0b3dcd03c60f6ec4fd9a1d51c
#
_entry.id   9d4392d0b3dcd03c60f6ec4fd9a1d51c
#
_cell.length_a   1.000
_cell.length_b   1.000
_cell.length_c   1.000
_cell.angle_alpha   90.00
_cell.angle_beta   90.00
_cell.angle_gamma   90.00
#
_symmetry.space_group_name_H-M   'P 1'
#
loop_
_entity.id
_entity.type
_entity.pdbx_description
1 polymer ?
#
loop_
_entity_poly.entity_id
_entity_poly.type
_entity_poly.pdbx_seq_one_letter_code
_entity_poly.pdbx_strand_id
1 'polypeptide(L)'
;MKRIFSGVQPTGNLHLGNYLGAIRNWVKLQDDYDCLFCVVDLHAITAWQEPEELAANTREVAAAMMASGIAPERNVIFVQSQVPAHAELAWIFNCVARLGWLNRMTQFKEKAGKNRENASVGLFAYPNLMAADILLYKATHVPVGDDQKQHLELTRDIAQKFNGDFGVDFFPLVEPLIFGSGTRVMSLRDGTRKMSKSDPSAYSRIEMTDGADDIARKFRKAKTDPHPLPETPAGFADRPEAANLMGIYAALSDVPIADACARFGGGQFSDFKRELADLAVSVLAPIQDEMRRLMGDEAYVDGVLRDGSRRARALAGPILKEVQEIVGFLPA
;
A
#
# COMPACT_ATOMS: atom_id res chain seq x y z
N MET A 1 -7.91 -17.27 14.20
CA MET A 1 -8.34 -16.39 13.08
C MET A 1 -7.12 -16.10 12.23
N LYS A 2 -7.23 -16.05 10.90
CA LYS A 2 -6.12 -15.67 10.03
C LYS A 2 -5.82 -14.20 10.22
N ARG A 3 -4.53 -13.84 10.34
CA ARG A 3 -4.07 -12.47 10.59
C ARG A 3 -3.46 -11.88 9.35
N ILE A 4 -3.80 -10.63 9.08
CA ILE A 4 -3.24 -9.82 7.99
C ILE A 4 -2.43 -8.67 8.56
N PHE A 5 -1.26 -8.46 7.97
CA PHE A 5 -0.51 -7.21 8.12
C PHE A 5 -0.47 -6.48 6.79
N SER A 6 -0.70 -5.17 6.83
CA SER A 6 -0.56 -4.32 5.65
C SER A 6 -0.04 -2.94 6.04
N GLY A 7 0.79 -2.34 5.20
CA GLY A 7 1.42 -1.06 5.49
C GLY A 7 1.36 -0.08 4.32
N VAL A 8 1.19 1.21 4.66
CA VAL A 8 1.29 2.34 3.72
C VAL A 8 2.32 3.33 4.21
N GLN A 9 3.20 3.76 3.32
CA GLN A 9 4.18 4.79 3.62
C GLN A 9 3.51 6.17 3.67
N PRO A 10 3.78 6.98 4.72
CA PRO A 10 3.26 8.33 4.86
C PRO A 10 4.08 9.32 4.01
N THR A 11 3.97 9.17 2.73
CA THR A 11 4.74 10.00 1.78
C THR A 11 3.89 11.12 1.17
N GLY A 12 2.69 11.39 1.73
CA GLY A 12 1.75 12.42 1.30
C GLY A 12 1.04 12.15 -0.02
N ASN A 13 0.05 12.95 -0.34
CA ASN A 13 -0.66 12.95 -1.62
C ASN A 13 -1.09 11.56 -2.07
N LEU A 14 -1.92 10.89 -1.26
CA LEU A 14 -2.56 9.64 -1.65
C LEU A 14 -3.37 9.87 -2.92
N HIS A 15 -3.23 8.98 -3.88
CA HIS A 15 -3.91 9.06 -5.16
C HIS A 15 -4.82 7.85 -5.41
N LEU A 16 -5.67 7.96 -6.43
CA LEU A 16 -6.62 6.91 -6.82
C LEU A 16 -5.98 5.52 -6.95
N GLY A 17 -4.72 5.45 -7.37
CA GLY A 17 -3.98 4.19 -7.45
C GLY A 17 -3.70 3.56 -6.08
N ASN A 18 -3.50 4.35 -5.03
CA ASN A 18 -3.37 3.85 -3.66
C ASN A 18 -4.72 3.35 -3.12
N TYR A 19 -5.79 4.12 -3.39
CA TYR A 19 -7.14 3.75 -2.99
C TYR A 19 -7.59 2.44 -3.65
N LEU A 20 -7.61 2.37 -4.98
CA LEU A 20 -8.09 1.19 -5.73
C LEU A 20 -7.16 -0.01 -5.62
N GLY A 21 -5.85 0.23 -5.55
CA GLY A 21 -4.85 -0.83 -5.50
C GLY A 21 -4.64 -1.46 -4.11
N ALA A 22 -4.96 -0.73 -3.04
CA ALA A 22 -4.71 -1.18 -1.68
C ALA A 22 -5.89 -0.92 -0.73
N ILE A 23 -6.19 0.33 -0.38
CA ILE A 23 -7.06 0.68 0.75
C ILE A 23 -8.46 0.09 0.59
N ARG A 24 -9.07 0.20 -0.59
CA ARG A 24 -10.39 -0.36 -0.89
C ARG A 24 -10.45 -1.88 -0.67
N ASN A 25 -9.38 -2.58 -1.03
CA ASN A 25 -9.31 -4.02 -0.84
C ASN A 25 -9.21 -4.38 0.65
N TRP A 26 -8.49 -3.56 1.43
CA TRP A 26 -8.37 -3.76 2.88
C TRP A 26 -9.71 -3.62 3.61
N VAL A 27 -10.56 -2.69 3.15
CA VAL A 27 -11.92 -2.54 3.70
C VAL A 27 -12.71 -3.84 3.58
N LYS A 28 -12.54 -4.57 2.47
CA LYS A 28 -13.23 -5.86 2.25
C LYS A 28 -12.68 -6.99 3.14
N LEU A 29 -11.45 -6.87 3.66
CA LEU A 29 -10.80 -7.92 4.46
C LEU A 29 -11.19 -7.90 5.92
N GLN A 30 -11.62 -6.77 6.44
CA GLN A 30 -11.84 -6.59 7.88
C GLN A 30 -12.98 -7.45 8.46
N ASP A 31 -13.81 -8.05 7.61
CA ASP A 31 -14.87 -8.95 8.06
C ASP A 31 -14.40 -10.40 8.24
N ASP A 32 -13.36 -10.81 7.49
CA ASP A 32 -12.89 -12.19 7.43
C ASP A 32 -11.58 -12.42 8.18
N TYR A 33 -10.83 -11.35 8.51
CA TYR A 33 -9.48 -11.42 9.04
C TYR A 33 -9.28 -10.53 10.27
N ASP A 34 -8.28 -10.91 11.10
CA ASP A 34 -7.71 -10.04 12.13
C ASP A 34 -6.68 -9.10 11.45
N CYS A 35 -7.06 -7.84 11.26
CA CYS A 35 -6.31 -6.91 10.42
C CYS A 35 -5.49 -5.91 11.23
N LEU A 36 -4.20 -5.80 10.85
CA LEU A 36 -3.28 -4.77 11.32
C LEU A 36 -2.89 -3.88 10.14
N PHE A 37 -3.22 -2.60 10.23
CA PHE A 37 -2.91 -1.59 9.23
C PHE A 37 -1.89 -0.60 9.81
N CYS A 38 -0.71 -0.57 9.22
CA CYS A 38 0.42 0.18 9.73
C CYS A 38 0.76 1.36 8.83
N VAL A 39 0.88 2.55 9.41
CA VAL A 39 1.54 3.67 8.75
C VAL A 39 3.04 3.50 8.94
N VAL A 40 3.74 3.10 7.86
CA VAL A 40 5.14 2.63 7.93
C VAL A 40 6.12 3.80 7.73
N ASP A 41 6.23 4.64 8.75
CA ASP A 41 7.06 5.83 8.76
C ASP A 41 8.57 5.52 8.82
N LEU A 42 8.99 4.42 9.45
CA LEU A 42 10.39 3.96 9.38
C LEU A 42 10.80 3.57 7.95
N HIS A 43 9.89 3.04 7.15
CA HIS A 43 10.16 2.83 5.72
C HIS A 43 10.23 4.13 4.94
N ALA A 44 9.41 5.13 5.31
CA ALA A 44 9.40 6.41 4.62
C ALA A 44 10.76 7.11 4.72
N ILE A 45 11.41 7.09 5.90
CA ILE A 45 12.70 7.75 6.11
C ILE A 45 13.90 7.06 5.45
N THR A 46 13.70 5.95 4.75
CA THR A 46 14.75 5.37 3.88
C THR A 46 15.10 6.29 2.70
N ALA A 47 14.19 7.20 2.36
CA ALA A 47 14.42 8.36 1.51
C ALA A 47 14.19 9.63 2.36
N TRP A 48 14.82 10.75 1.97
CA TRP A 48 14.64 12.00 2.70
C TRP A 48 13.17 12.40 2.80
N GLN A 49 12.73 12.77 3.99
CA GLN A 49 11.41 13.34 4.28
C GLN A 49 11.59 14.66 5.05
N GLU A 50 10.80 15.67 4.74
CA GLU A 50 10.72 16.86 5.57
C GLU A 50 10.01 16.51 6.89
N PRO A 51 10.63 16.79 8.07
CA PRO A 51 10.08 16.32 9.35
C PRO A 51 8.66 16.80 9.64
N GLU A 52 8.34 18.03 9.29
CA GLU A 52 7.01 18.61 9.51
C GLU A 52 5.96 17.94 8.61
N GLU A 53 6.32 17.64 7.35
CA GLU A 53 5.45 16.94 6.40
C GLU A 53 5.25 15.48 6.78
N LEU A 54 6.26 14.80 7.32
CA LEU A 54 6.14 13.40 7.72
C LEU A 54 5.04 13.18 8.75
N ALA A 55 4.95 14.05 9.76
CA ALA A 55 3.90 13.96 10.77
C ALA A 55 2.50 14.22 10.17
N ALA A 56 2.37 15.26 9.34
CA ALA A 56 1.11 15.59 8.66
C ALA A 56 0.68 14.44 7.72
N ASN A 57 1.60 13.91 6.93
CA ASN A 57 1.36 12.80 6.02
C ASN A 57 0.98 11.49 6.76
N THR A 58 1.50 11.28 7.96
CA THR A 58 1.13 10.14 8.81
C THR A 58 -0.34 10.23 9.21
N ARG A 59 -0.81 11.42 9.62
CA ARG A 59 -2.23 11.65 9.92
C ARG A 59 -3.10 11.53 8.67
N GLU A 60 -2.67 12.10 7.54
CA GLU A 60 -3.40 12.01 6.26
C GLU A 60 -3.64 10.56 5.85
N VAL A 61 -2.62 9.70 5.92
CA VAL A 61 -2.75 8.27 5.58
C VAL A 61 -3.73 7.57 6.53
N ALA A 62 -3.65 7.83 7.84
CA ALA A 62 -4.57 7.25 8.80
C ALA A 62 -6.01 7.75 8.57
N ALA A 63 -6.19 9.04 8.30
CA ALA A 63 -7.49 9.63 7.95
C ALA A 63 -8.07 9.00 6.68
N ALA A 64 -7.24 8.78 5.65
CA ALA A 64 -7.67 8.14 4.41
C ALA A 64 -8.10 6.68 4.61
N MET A 65 -7.41 5.92 5.47
CA MET A 65 -7.80 4.56 5.83
C MET A 65 -9.18 4.56 6.50
N MET A 66 -9.38 5.41 7.51
CA MET A 66 -10.65 5.51 8.24
C MET A 66 -11.78 6.02 7.34
N ALA A 67 -11.55 7.08 6.59
CA ALA A 67 -12.52 7.65 5.66
C ALA A 67 -12.94 6.68 4.56
N SER A 68 -12.07 5.75 4.18
CA SER A 68 -12.37 4.70 3.21
C SER A 68 -13.17 3.53 3.81
N GLY A 69 -13.39 3.51 5.14
CA GLY A 69 -14.23 2.53 5.81
C GLY A 69 -13.48 1.51 6.67
N ILE A 70 -12.18 1.70 6.95
CA ILE A 70 -11.49 0.87 7.94
C ILE A 70 -11.90 1.32 9.34
N ALA A 71 -12.58 0.46 10.08
CA ALA A 71 -13.10 0.73 11.41
C ALA A 71 -11.99 0.55 12.48
N PRO A 72 -11.52 1.62 13.16
CA PRO A 72 -10.43 1.52 14.14
C PRO A 72 -10.82 0.72 15.39
N GLU A 73 -12.12 0.62 15.70
CA GLU A 73 -12.63 -0.17 16.83
C GLU A 73 -12.42 -1.67 16.61
N ARG A 74 -12.51 -2.11 15.36
CA ARG A 74 -12.40 -3.53 14.95
C ARG A 74 -11.00 -3.91 14.56
N ASN A 75 -10.24 -2.96 14.00
CA ASN A 75 -8.91 -3.17 13.43
C ASN A 75 -7.84 -2.41 14.22
N VAL A 76 -6.59 -2.77 14.04
CA VAL A 76 -5.47 -2.05 14.63
C VAL A 76 -4.87 -1.12 13.56
N ILE A 77 -5.13 0.20 13.69
CA ILE A 77 -4.50 1.23 12.85
C ILE A 77 -3.42 1.91 13.70
N PHE A 78 -2.15 1.85 13.29
CA PHE A 78 -1.05 2.31 14.13
C PHE A 78 0.13 2.86 13.34
N VAL A 79 1.06 3.53 14.03
CA VAL A 79 2.30 4.06 13.47
C VAL A 79 3.46 3.13 13.82
N GLN A 80 4.25 2.76 12.82
CA GLN A 80 5.35 1.80 12.95
C GLN A 80 6.38 2.25 14.00
N SER A 81 6.83 3.50 13.94
CA SER A 81 7.83 4.03 14.89
C SER A 81 7.35 4.06 16.34
N GLN A 82 6.04 4.04 16.58
CA GLN A 82 5.47 3.96 17.92
C GLN A 82 5.52 2.56 18.52
N VAL A 83 6.00 1.55 17.78
CA VAL A 83 6.18 0.16 18.24
C VAL A 83 7.65 -0.22 18.06
N PRO A 84 8.55 0.06 19.03
CA PRO A 84 10.00 -0.17 18.88
C PRO A 84 10.40 -1.58 18.48
N ALA A 85 9.57 -2.58 18.82
CA ALA A 85 9.79 -3.98 18.48
C ALA A 85 10.01 -4.24 16.99
N HIS A 86 9.49 -3.40 16.09
CA HIS A 86 9.76 -3.47 14.65
C HIS A 86 11.25 -3.30 14.34
N ALA A 87 11.86 -2.24 14.89
CA ALA A 87 13.28 -1.96 14.68
C ALA A 87 14.18 -2.99 15.39
N GLU A 88 13.79 -3.43 16.58
CA GLU A 88 14.52 -4.46 17.33
C GLU A 88 14.53 -5.80 16.61
N LEU A 89 13.39 -6.27 16.12
CA LEU A 89 13.31 -7.51 15.33
C LEU A 89 14.02 -7.36 13.98
N ALA A 90 13.93 -6.19 13.34
CA ALA A 90 14.65 -5.92 12.10
C ALA A 90 16.18 -6.02 12.29
N TRP A 91 16.70 -5.58 13.44
CA TRP A 91 18.11 -5.77 13.75
C TRP A 91 18.49 -7.24 13.84
N ILE A 92 17.70 -8.06 14.54
CA ILE A 92 17.91 -9.51 14.64
C ILE A 92 17.87 -10.12 13.22
N PHE A 93 16.91 -9.72 12.37
CA PHE A 93 16.82 -10.21 11.00
C PHE A 93 17.97 -9.74 10.10
N ASN A 94 18.57 -8.57 10.36
CA ASN A 94 19.81 -8.17 9.70
C ASN A 94 20.98 -9.15 10.00
N CYS A 95 20.95 -9.82 11.16
CA CYS A 95 21.94 -10.82 11.54
C CYS A 95 21.61 -12.23 10.99
N VAL A 96 20.35 -12.48 10.63
CA VAL A 96 19.88 -13.76 10.06
C VAL A 96 19.95 -13.77 8.53
N ALA A 97 19.51 -12.68 7.89
CA ALA A 97 19.45 -12.56 6.45
C ALA A 97 20.84 -12.55 5.81
N ARG A 98 20.92 -12.99 4.55
CA ARG A 98 22.18 -13.03 3.79
C ARG A 98 22.30 -11.82 2.87
N LEU A 99 23.47 -11.22 2.81
CA LEU A 99 23.76 -10.10 1.88
C LEU A 99 23.37 -10.43 0.43
N GLY A 100 23.61 -11.67 -0.01
CA GLY A 100 23.25 -12.13 -1.36
C GLY A 100 21.75 -12.10 -1.65
N TRP A 101 20.90 -12.23 -0.64
CA TRP A 101 19.44 -12.10 -0.77
C TRP A 101 19.04 -10.65 -1.00
N LEU A 102 19.55 -9.73 -0.19
CA LEU A 102 19.30 -8.30 -0.31
C LEU A 102 19.85 -7.73 -1.63
N ASN A 103 21.03 -8.17 -2.07
CA ASN A 103 21.61 -7.75 -3.35
C ASN A 103 20.76 -8.15 -4.58
N ARG A 104 19.91 -9.16 -4.49
CA ARG A 104 18.99 -9.59 -5.55
C ARG A 104 17.72 -8.75 -5.63
N MET A 105 17.39 -7.99 -4.58
CA MET A 105 16.17 -7.17 -4.53
C MET A 105 16.17 -6.11 -5.65
N THR A 106 15.13 -6.17 -6.49
CA THR A 106 15.01 -5.28 -7.65
C THR A 106 14.76 -3.83 -7.25
N GLN A 107 13.94 -3.61 -6.23
CA GLN A 107 13.60 -2.26 -5.77
C GLN A 107 14.82 -1.48 -5.23
N PHE A 108 15.79 -2.16 -4.60
CA PHE A 108 17.04 -1.49 -4.23
C PHE A 108 17.78 -0.99 -5.47
N LYS A 109 17.86 -1.83 -6.51
CA LYS A 109 18.55 -1.47 -7.76
C LYS A 109 17.88 -0.28 -8.45
N GLU A 110 16.56 -0.24 -8.45
CA GLU A 110 15.77 0.83 -9.06
C GLU A 110 15.89 2.15 -8.29
N LYS A 111 15.74 2.12 -6.95
CA LYS A 111 15.76 3.31 -6.09
C LYS A 111 17.16 3.89 -5.90
N ALA A 112 18.18 3.06 -5.76
CA ALA A 112 19.58 3.49 -5.65
C ALA A 112 20.12 4.05 -6.97
N GLY A 113 19.54 3.66 -8.11
CA GLY A 113 19.94 4.14 -9.45
C GLY A 113 21.42 3.92 -9.75
N LYS A 114 22.04 4.92 -10.39
CA LYS A 114 23.49 4.89 -10.74
C LYS A 114 24.40 5.21 -9.56
N ASN A 115 23.89 5.89 -8.53
CA ASN A 115 24.68 6.37 -7.37
C ASN A 115 24.47 5.47 -6.12
N ARG A 116 24.76 4.18 -6.26
CA ARG A 116 24.61 3.21 -5.17
C ARG A 116 25.43 3.56 -3.92
N GLU A 117 26.56 4.21 -4.09
CA GLU A 117 27.45 4.61 -3.00
C GLU A 117 26.81 5.68 -2.08
N ASN A 118 25.87 6.46 -2.59
CA ASN A 118 25.14 7.47 -1.85
C ASN A 118 23.80 6.96 -1.29
N ALA A 119 23.42 5.70 -1.55
CA ALA A 119 22.23 5.11 -1.01
C ALA A 119 22.40 4.87 0.50
N SER A 120 21.35 5.17 1.29
CA SER A 120 21.38 4.90 2.73
C SER A 120 21.42 3.40 3.01
N VAL A 121 22.04 3.00 4.12
CA VAL A 121 22.00 1.62 4.60
C VAL A 121 20.54 1.17 4.82
N GLY A 122 19.68 2.08 5.29
CA GLY A 122 18.26 1.81 5.44
C GLY A 122 17.58 1.41 4.13
N LEU A 123 17.93 2.04 3.00
CA LEU A 123 17.41 1.66 1.69
C LEU A 123 17.87 0.25 1.24
N PHE A 124 19.03 -0.21 1.71
CA PHE A 124 19.50 -1.58 1.45
C PHE A 124 18.83 -2.59 2.38
N ALA A 125 18.67 -2.25 3.67
CA ALA A 125 18.22 -3.16 4.72
C ALA A 125 16.69 -3.18 4.92
N TYR A 126 15.92 -2.24 4.32
CA TYR A 126 14.47 -2.14 4.56
C TYR A 126 13.69 -3.43 4.28
N PRO A 127 14.09 -4.35 3.39
CA PRO A 127 13.36 -5.60 3.23
C PRO A 127 13.37 -6.48 4.49
N ASN A 128 14.42 -6.38 5.33
CA ASN A 128 14.46 -7.05 6.62
C ASN A 128 13.52 -6.38 7.65
N LEU A 129 13.38 -5.05 7.58
CA LEU A 129 12.37 -4.33 8.37
C LEU A 129 10.94 -4.74 7.94
N MET A 130 10.69 -4.89 6.63
CA MET A 130 9.40 -5.39 6.15
C MET A 130 9.12 -6.82 6.64
N ALA A 131 10.13 -7.70 6.64
CA ALA A 131 10.00 -9.03 7.21
C ALA A 131 9.67 -8.96 8.72
N ALA A 132 10.33 -8.05 9.46
CA ALA A 132 10.04 -7.82 10.87
C ALA A 132 8.60 -7.33 11.08
N ASP A 133 8.13 -6.38 10.28
CA ASP A 133 6.75 -5.86 10.34
C ASP A 133 5.71 -6.99 10.27
N ILE A 134 5.94 -7.96 9.40
CA ILE A 134 5.01 -9.06 9.15
C ILE A 134 5.12 -10.14 10.24
N LEU A 135 6.35 -10.56 10.54
CA LEU A 135 6.61 -11.71 11.41
C LEU A 135 6.43 -11.37 12.89
N LEU A 136 6.60 -10.10 13.28
CA LEU A 136 6.38 -9.60 14.65
C LEU A 136 4.95 -9.86 15.15
N TYR A 137 3.99 -9.94 14.25
CA TYR A 137 2.58 -10.24 14.57
C TYR A 137 2.18 -11.66 14.21
N LYS A 138 3.14 -12.51 13.79
CA LYS A 138 2.86 -13.85 13.24
C LYS A 138 1.74 -13.78 12.16
N ALA A 139 1.79 -12.74 11.30
CA ALA A 139 0.83 -12.59 10.23
C ALA A 139 0.90 -13.79 9.28
N THR A 140 -0.27 -14.32 8.93
CA THR A 140 -0.37 -15.49 8.05
C THR A 140 -0.51 -15.10 6.59
N HIS A 141 -1.02 -13.90 6.33
CA HIS A 141 -1.26 -13.39 4.99
C HIS A 141 -0.86 -11.93 4.87
N VAL A 142 -0.40 -11.54 3.70
CA VAL A 142 -0.13 -10.13 3.36
C VAL A 142 -0.79 -9.80 2.04
N PRO A 143 -1.69 -8.79 1.99
CA PRO A 143 -2.27 -8.32 0.75
C PRO A 143 -1.19 -7.59 -0.05
N VAL A 144 -0.85 -8.14 -1.22
CA VAL A 144 0.23 -7.63 -2.05
C VAL A 144 -0.17 -7.54 -3.52
N GLY A 145 0.38 -6.54 -4.20
CA GLY A 145 0.47 -6.52 -5.64
C GLY A 145 1.64 -7.39 -6.15
N ASP A 146 1.69 -7.61 -7.45
CA ASP A 146 2.73 -8.44 -8.08
C ASP A 146 4.16 -7.94 -7.82
N ASP A 147 4.33 -6.63 -7.65
CA ASP A 147 5.62 -5.97 -7.37
C ASP A 147 6.17 -6.26 -5.97
N GLN A 148 5.36 -6.77 -5.05
CA GLN A 148 5.75 -7.10 -3.67
C GLN A 148 6.04 -8.58 -3.45
N LYS A 149 5.84 -9.45 -4.43
CA LYS A 149 6.06 -10.90 -4.30
C LYS A 149 7.48 -11.22 -3.83
N GLN A 150 8.49 -10.54 -4.39
CA GLN A 150 9.90 -10.76 -4.04
C GLN A 150 10.20 -10.45 -2.57
N HIS A 151 9.52 -9.45 -1.98
CA HIS A 151 9.67 -9.13 -0.56
C HIS A 151 9.05 -10.20 0.34
N LEU A 152 7.91 -10.78 -0.07
CA LEU A 152 7.31 -11.89 0.67
C LEU A 152 8.14 -13.16 0.58
N GLU A 153 8.75 -13.45 -0.57
CA GLU A 153 9.70 -14.55 -0.71
C GLU A 153 10.87 -14.37 0.26
N LEU A 154 11.45 -13.18 0.34
CA LEU A 154 12.50 -12.88 1.31
C LEU A 154 12.01 -13.02 2.76
N THR A 155 10.81 -12.59 3.07
CA THR A 155 10.21 -12.78 4.41
C THR A 155 10.10 -14.24 4.78
N ARG A 156 9.70 -15.10 3.83
CA ARG A 156 9.64 -16.55 4.00
C ARG A 156 11.03 -17.18 4.19
N ASP A 157 12.01 -16.73 3.39
CA ASP A 157 13.41 -17.18 3.50
C ASP A 157 13.98 -16.83 4.88
N ILE A 158 13.72 -15.63 5.40
CA ILE A 158 14.13 -15.20 6.75
C ILE A 158 13.46 -16.05 7.83
N ALA A 159 12.14 -16.27 7.73
CA ALA A 159 11.40 -17.09 8.67
C ALA A 159 11.94 -18.54 8.71
N GLN A 160 12.13 -19.16 7.54
CA GLN A 160 12.67 -20.52 7.42
C GLN A 160 14.10 -20.61 7.97
N LYS A 161 14.93 -19.61 7.65
CA LYS A 161 16.30 -19.59 8.14
C LYS A 161 16.36 -19.43 9.65
N PHE A 162 15.58 -18.50 10.22
CA PHE A 162 15.49 -18.32 11.66
C PHE A 162 15.05 -19.64 12.34
N ASN A 163 13.94 -20.22 11.88
CA ASN A 163 13.44 -21.47 12.43
C ASN A 163 14.47 -22.60 12.34
N GLY A 164 15.16 -22.72 11.20
CA GLY A 164 16.19 -23.74 10.99
C GLY A 164 17.46 -23.52 11.80
N ASP A 165 17.98 -22.28 11.86
CA ASP A 165 19.23 -21.98 12.59
C ASP A 165 19.09 -22.21 14.11
N PHE A 166 17.90 -21.91 14.67
CA PHE A 166 17.62 -22.06 16.09
C PHE A 166 16.87 -23.36 16.44
N GLY A 167 16.54 -24.20 15.46
CA GLY A 167 15.85 -25.49 15.67
C GLY A 167 14.45 -25.36 16.25
N VAL A 168 13.71 -24.31 15.84
CA VAL A 168 12.36 -24.00 16.34
C VAL A 168 11.34 -23.95 15.18
N ASP A 169 10.07 -24.12 15.49
CA ASP A 169 8.94 -23.81 14.59
C ASP A 169 8.21 -22.58 15.13
N PHE A 170 8.83 -21.42 14.98
CA PHE A 170 8.39 -20.19 15.63
C PHE A 170 7.65 -19.23 14.69
N PHE A 171 8.27 -18.89 13.56
CA PHE A 171 7.67 -17.98 12.58
C PHE A 171 6.89 -18.75 11.51
N PRO A 172 5.64 -18.32 11.21
CA PRO A 172 4.86 -18.90 10.14
C PRO A 172 5.44 -18.54 8.77
N LEU A 173 5.17 -19.38 7.77
CA LEU A 173 5.43 -19.04 6.37
C LEU A 173 4.24 -18.22 5.83
N VAL A 174 4.45 -16.92 5.71
CA VAL A 174 3.43 -16.00 5.24
C VAL A 174 3.01 -16.27 3.80
N GLU A 175 1.72 -16.13 3.50
CA GLU A 175 1.16 -16.32 2.18
C GLU A 175 0.72 -14.98 1.56
N PRO A 176 0.96 -14.78 0.25
CA PRO A 176 0.43 -13.62 -0.45
C PRO A 176 -1.09 -13.73 -0.58
N LEU A 177 -1.80 -12.66 -0.24
CA LEU A 177 -3.21 -12.51 -0.57
C LEU A 177 -3.32 -11.64 -1.81
N ILE A 178 -3.58 -12.29 -2.94
CA ILE A 178 -3.71 -11.62 -4.23
C ILE A 178 -5.19 -11.33 -4.47
N PHE A 179 -5.55 -10.05 -4.50
CA PHE A 179 -6.89 -9.65 -4.92
C PHE A 179 -6.91 -9.63 -6.43
N GLY A 180 -7.58 -10.58 -7.07
CA GLY A 180 -7.88 -10.62 -8.50
C GLY A 180 -6.87 -9.88 -9.41
N SER A 181 -7.25 -9.45 -10.56
CA SER A 181 -6.46 -8.48 -11.33
C SER A 181 -6.58 -7.12 -10.64
N GLY A 182 -5.86 -6.98 -9.51
CA GLY A 182 -5.84 -5.75 -8.71
C GLY A 182 -5.59 -4.59 -9.66
N THR A 183 -6.48 -3.61 -9.65
CA THR A 183 -6.48 -2.54 -10.65
C THR A 183 -5.17 -1.77 -10.52
N ARG A 184 -4.19 -2.17 -11.33
CA ARG A 184 -2.96 -1.40 -11.45
C ARG A 184 -3.30 -0.12 -12.20
N VAL A 185 -3.59 0.93 -11.44
CA VAL A 185 -3.93 2.24 -12.02
C VAL A 185 -2.68 2.85 -12.62
N MET A 186 -2.77 3.18 -13.91
CA MET A 186 -1.68 3.80 -14.65
C MET A 186 -1.86 5.32 -14.72
N SER A 187 -0.82 6.02 -15.10
CA SER A 187 -0.85 7.48 -15.30
C SER A 187 -1.93 7.87 -16.31
N LEU A 188 -2.67 8.93 -16.02
CA LEU A 188 -3.64 9.49 -16.97
C LEU A 188 -2.98 10.15 -18.19
N ARG A 189 -1.65 10.34 -18.17
CA ARG A 189 -0.87 10.92 -19.27
C ARG A 189 -0.08 9.90 -20.05
N ASP A 190 0.07 8.69 -19.48
CA ASP A 190 0.83 7.59 -20.08
C ASP A 190 0.33 6.26 -19.51
N GLY A 191 -0.50 5.56 -20.24
CA GLY A 191 -1.09 4.27 -19.84
C GLY A 191 -0.09 3.13 -19.64
N THR A 192 1.19 3.33 -19.99
CA THR A 192 2.26 2.34 -19.78
C THR A 192 2.99 2.51 -18.45
N ARG A 193 2.86 3.68 -17.79
CA ARG A 193 3.54 4.01 -16.53
C ARG A 193 2.56 3.97 -15.37
N LYS A 194 2.94 3.36 -14.24
CA LYS A 194 2.14 3.35 -13.02
C LYS A 194 1.84 4.78 -12.55
N MET A 195 0.60 5.04 -12.11
CA MET A 195 0.24 6.30 -11.47
C MET A 195 1.16 6.54 -10.27
N SER A 196 1.77 7.70 -10.23
CA SER A 196 2.79 8.03 -9.22
C SER A 196 2.71 9.50 -8.83
N LYS A 197 2.90 9.77 -7.54
CA LYS A 197 3.03 11.12 -7.01
C LYS A 197 4.29 11.84 -7.47
N SER A 198 5.35 11.11 -7.81
CA SER A 198 6.62 11.68 -8.30
C SER A 198 6.56 12.16 -9.75
N ASP A 199 5.44 11.95 -10.46
CA ASP A 199 5.26 12.50 -11.79
C ASP A 199 5.11 14.04 -11.67
N PRO A 200 5.88 14.84 -12.42
CA PRO A 200 5.83 16.31 -12.35
C PRO A 200 4.49 16.89 -12.78
N SER A 201 3.69 16.14 -13.56
CA SER A 201 2.39 16.59 -14.02
C SER A 201 1.29 16.22 -13.04
N ALA A 202 0.62 17.21 -12.45
CA ALA A 202 -0.59 16.98 -11.65
C ALA A 202 -1.74 16.32 -12.44
N TYR A 203 -1.72 16.39 -13.77
CA TYR A 203 -2.69 15.71 -14.64
C TYR A 203 -2.40 14.22 -14.85
N SER A 204 -1.33 13.70 -14.30
CA SER A 204 -0.98 12.27 -14.40
C SER A 204 -1.78 11.40 -13.42
N ARG A 205 -2.39 12.01 -12.38
CA ARG A 205 -3.06 11.31 -11.28
C ARG A 205 -4.31 12.04 -10.79
N ILE A 206 -5.19 11.29 -10.15
CA ILE A 206 -6.27 11.81 -9.30
C ILE A 206 -5.79 11.69 -7.87
N GLU A 207 -5.67 12.80 -7.15
CA GLU A 207 -5.35 12.82 -5.73
C GLU A 207 -6.62 12.60 -4.90
N MET A 208 -6.50 11.94 -3.75
CA MET A 208 -7.64 11.72 -2.85
C MET A 208 -8.20 13.04 -2.28
N THR A 209 -7.46 14.12 -2.43
CA THR A 209 -7.84 15.48 -2.01
C THR A 209 -8.37 16.34 -3.17
N ASP A 210 -8.38 15.85 -4.41
CA ASP A 210 -8.89 16.60 -5.58
C ASP A 210 -10.39 16.88 -5.47
N GLY A 211 -10.82 18.11 -5.65
CA GLY A 211 -12.25 18.43 -5.73
C GLY A 211 -12.91 17.89 -7.01
N ALA A 212 -14.25 17.91 -7.04
CA ALA A 212 -15.05 17.39 -8.16
C ALA A 212 -14.63 17.99 -9.53
N ASP A 213 -14.41 19.31 -9.58
CA ASP A 213 -13.99 20.00 -10.80
C ASP A 213 -12.61 19.58 -11.27
N ASP A 214 -11.69 19.31 -10.33
CA ASP A 214 -10.34 18.83 -10.64
C ASP A 214 -10.37 17.41 -11.18
N ILE A 215 -11.13 16.53 -10.56
CA ILE A 215 -11.35 15.15 -11.02
C ILE A 215 -11.90 15.16 -12.45
N ALA A 216 -12.97 15.93 -12.69
CA ALA A 216 -13.58 16.04 -14.01
C ALA A 216 -12.61 16.61 -15.04
N ARG A 217 -11.83 17.64 -14.68
CA ARG A 217 -10.83 18.25 -15.55
C ARG A 217 -9.69 17.28 -15.88
N LYS A 218 -9.20 16.52 -14.89
CA LYS A 218 -8.11 15.55 -15.06
C LYS A 218 -8.53 14.39 -15.95
N PHE A 219 -9.73 13.81 -15.77
CA PHE A 219 -10.25 12.77 -16.67
C PHE A 219 -10.48 13.29 -18.09
N ARG A 220 -11.03 14.47 -18.25
CA ARG A 220 -11.22 15.08 -19.58
C ARG A 220 -9.90 15.23 -20.34
N LYS A 221 -8.81 15.60 -19.63
CA LYS A 221 -7.46 15.75 -20.20
C LYS A 221 -6.64 14.46 -20.22
N ALA A 222 -7.16 13.34 -19.71
CA ALA A 222 -6.48 12.06 -19.79
C ALA A 222 -6.18 11.70 -21.25
N LYS A 223 -4.99 11.12 -21.47
CA LYS A 223 -4.57 10.69 -22.81
C LYS A 223 -5.46 9.53 -23.29
N THR A 224 -5.78 9.53 -24.57
CA THR A 224 -6.53 8.48 -25.26
C THR A 224 -6.00 8.31 -26.67
N ASP A 225 -6.26 7.14 -27.27
CA ASP A 225 -6.05 6.90 -28.69
C ASP A 225 -7.26 7.35 -29.54
N PRO A 226 -7.15 7.42 -30.89
CA PRO A 226 -8.20 7.93 -31.76
C PRO A 226 -9.31 6.92 -32.09
N HIS A 227 -9.24 5.68 -31.60
CA HIS A 227 -10.20 4.64 -31.94
C HIS A 227 -11.37 4.59 -30.97
N PRO A 228 -12.54 4.05 -31.35
CA PRO A 228 -13.64 3.78 -30.42
C PRO A 228 -13.20 2.90 -29.26
N LEU A 229 -13.93 2.95 -28.14
CA LEU A 229 -13.68 2.09 -26.99
C LEU A 229 -13.76 0.60 -27.35
N PRO A 230 -12.87 -0.25 -26.80
CA PRO A 230 -12.90 -1.69 -27.06
C PRO A 230 -14.21 -2.35 -26.56
N GLU A 231 -14.78 -3.22 -27.38
CA GLU A 231 -16.01 -3.98 -27.04
C GLU A 231 -15.72 -5.20 -26.15
N THR A 232 -14.46 -5.65 -26.11
CA THR A 232 -14.02 -6.80 -25.32
C THR A 232 -12.65 -6.54 -24.69
N PRO A 233 -12.28 -7.25 -23.61
CA PRO A 233 -10.94 -7.13 -23.02
C PRO A 233 -9.78 -7.42 -23.98
N ALA A 234 -9.98 -8.27 -24.99
CA ALA A 234 -8.98 -8.55 -26.02
C ALA A 234 -8.61 -7.28 -26.85
N GLY A 235 -9.55 -6.35 -26.97
CA GLY A 235 -9.33 -5.08 -27.68
C GLY A 235 -8.42 -4.08 -26.97
N PHE A 236 -7.92 -4.39 -25.77
CA PHE A 236 -6.92 -3.57 -25.07
C PHE A 236 -5.48 -3.82 -25.52
N ALA A 237 -5.23 -4.85 -26.35
CA ALA A 237 -3.90 -5.08 -26.90
C ALA A 237 -3.38 -3.79 -27.57
N ASP A 238 -2.19 -3.35 -27.20
CA ASP A 238 -1.55 -2.11 -27.68
C ASP A 238 -2.32 -0.80 -27.45
N ARG A 239 -3.33 -0.82 -26.55
CA ARG A 239 -4.15 0.34 -26.20
C ARG A 239 -4.13 0.61 -24.68
N PRO A 240 -2.95 0.96 -24.10
CA PRO A 240 -2.78 1.05 -22.66
C PRO A 240 -3.63 2.15 -22.00
N GLU A 241 -3.91 3.26 -22.71
CA GLU A 241 -4.76 4.34 -22.19
C GLU A 241 -6.23 3.88 -22.09
N ALA A 242 -6.73 3.16 -23.08
CA ALA A 242 -8.08 2.56 -23.04
C ALA A 242 -8.19 1.55 -21.89
N ALA A 243 -7.20 0.63 -21.78
CA ALA A 243 -7.14 -0.36 -20.71
C ALA A 243 -7.15 0.31 -19.33
N ASN A 244 -6.37 1.39 -19.14
CA ASN A 244 -6.30 2.12 -17.88
C ASN A 244 -7.64 2.77 -17.51
N LEU A 245 -8.23 3.56 -18.42
CA LEU A 245 -9.46 4.28 -18.11
C LEU A 245 -10.65 3.34 -17.88
N MET A 246 -10.77 2.29 -18.71
CA MET A 246 -11.81 1.26 -18.56
C MET A 246 -11.59 0.45 -17.29
N GLY A 247 -10.33 0.13 -16.95
CA GLY A 247 -9.96 -0.54 -15.71
C GLY A 247 -10.31 0.30 -14.45
N ILE A 248 -10.08 1.61 -14.49
CA ILE A 248 -10.48 2.53 -13.42
C ILE A 248 -12.00 2.53 -13.26
N TYR A 249 -12.75 2.62 -14.38
CA TYR A 249 -14.20 2.56 -14.34
C TYR A 249 -14.70 1.26 -13.71
N ALA A 250 -14.23 0.12 -14.21
CA ALA A 250 -14.60 -1.21 -13.71
C ALA A 250 -14.30 -1.35 -12.21
N ALA A 251 -13.13 -0.86 -11.78
CA ALA A 251 -12.77 -0.86 -10.36
C ALA A 251 -13.69 0.03 -9.52
N LEU A 252 -13.98 1.25 -9.94
CA LEU A 252 -14.86 2.16 -9.20
C LEU A 252 -16.30 1.65 -9.12
N SER A 253 -16.79 1.01 -10.19
CA SER A 253 -18.13 0.43 -10.26
C SER A 253 -18.26 -0.94 -9.57
N ASP A 254 -17.14 -1.56 -9.16
CA ASP A 254 -17.08 -2.92 -8.62
C ASP A 254 -17.63 -3.99 -9.59
N VAL A 255 -17.34 -3.83 -10.87
CA VAL A 255 -17.76 -4.77 -11.93
C VAL A 255 -16.56 -5.37 -12.67
N PRO A 256 -16.69 -6.54 -13.30
CA PRO A 256 -15.69 -7.06 -14.21
C PRO A 256 -15.42 -6.10 -15.37
N ILE A 257 -14.18 -6.03 -15.86
CA ILE A 257 -13.82 -5.18 -16.99
C ILE A 257 -14.58 -5.52 -18.27
N ALA A 258 -15.01 -6.77 -18.42
CA ALA A 258 -15.84 -7.22 -19.54
C ALA A 258 -17.22 -6.52 -19.57
N ASP A 259 -17.79 -6.25 -18.39
CA ASP A 259 -19.09 -5.55 -18.28
C ASP A 259 -18.93 -4.07 -18.66
N ALA A 260 -17.81 -3.46 -18.29
CA ALA A 260 -17.49 -2.11 -18.76
C ALA A 260 -17.31 -2.07 -20.28
N CYS A 261 -16.64 -3.07 -20.87
CA CYS A 261 -16.53 -3.19 -22.33
C CYS A 261 -17.90 -3.37 -22.99
N ALA A 262 -18.78 -4.20 -22.45
CA ALA A 262 -20.12 -4.42 -22.98
C ALA A 262 -20.97 -3.13 -22.93
N ARG A 263 -20.78 -2.31 -21.89
CA ARG A 263 -21.51 -1.05 -21.72
C ARG A 263 -21.05 0.05 -22.66
N PHE A 264 -19.74 0.22 -22.84
CA PHE A 264 -19.14 1.38 -23.51
C PHE A 264 -18.50 1.07 -24.85
N GLY A 265 -18.35 -0.21 -25.20
CA GLY A 265 -17.69 -0.66 -26.42
C GLY A 265 -18.28 -0.04 -27.67
N GLY A 266 -17.44 0.33 -28.62
CA GLY A 266 -17.82 1.08 -29.82
C GLY A 266 -18.12 2.56 -29.62
N GLY A 267 -18.21 3.04 -28.36
CA GLY A 267 -18.49 4.42 -28.00
C GLY A 267 -17.27 5.34 -28.07
N GLN A 268 -17.53 6.64 -27.90
CA GLN A 268 -16.50 7.66 -27.94
C GLN A 268 -15.90 7.92 -26.54
N PHE A 269 -14.59 8.17 -26.49
CA PHE A 269 -13.91 8.53 -25.24
C PHE A 269 -14.46 9.79 -24.55
N SER A 270 -14.97 10.76 -25.31
CA SER A 270 -15.52 12.01 -24.75
C SER A 270 -16.70 11.75 -23.83
N ASP A 271 -17.60 10.85 -24.21
CA ASP A 271 -18.81 10.51 -23.45
C ASP A 271 -18.45 9.62 -22.26
N PHE A 272 -17.63 8.62 -22.50
CA PHE A 272 -17.11 7.73 -21.46
C PHE A 272 -16.38 8.51 -20.36
N LYS A 273 -15.51 9.46 -20.71
CA LYS A 273 -14.76 10.25 -19.72
C LYS A 273 -15.67 11.12 -18.83
N ARG A 274 -16.82 11.57 -19.35
CA ARG A 274 -17.82 12.26 -18.51
C ARG A 274 -18.40 11.30 -17.48
N GLU A 275 -18.89 10.13 -17.92
CA GLU A 275 -19.44 9.13 -16.99
C GLU A 275 -18.39 8.62 -16.00
N LEU A 276 -17.14 8.43 -16.43
CA LEU A 276 -16.04 8.06 -15.54
C LEU A 276 -15.77 9.12 -14.48
N ALA A 277 -15.81 10.42 -14.88
CA ALA A 277 -15.63 11.53 -13.95
C ALA A 277 -16.77 11.61 -12.93
N ASP A 278 -18.02 11.50 -13.37
CA ASP A 278 -19.19 11.52 -12.51
C ASP A 278 -19.17 10.35 -11.51
N LEU A 279 -18.82 9.16 -11.98
CA LEU A 279 -18.64 7.97 -11.13
C LEU A 279 -17.52 8.21 -10.09
N ALA A 280 -16.35 8.68 -10.54
CA ALA A 280 -15.22 8.92 -9.64
C ALA A 280 -15.57 9.96 -8.57
N VAL A 281 -16.24 11.05 -8.95
CA VAL A 281 -16.71 12.05 -8.00
C VAL A 281 -17.69 11.42 -7.00
N SER A 282 -18.68 10.66 -7.47
CA SER A 282 -19.66 10.03 -6.59
C SER A 282 -19.06 9.07 -5.56
N VAL A 283 -18.00 8.34 -5.95
CA VAL A 283 -17.31 7.39 -5.06
C VAL A 283 -16.34 8.11 -4.11
N LEU A 284 -15.62 9.12 -4.60
CA LEU A 284 -14.56 9.77 -3.82
C LEU A 284 -15.09 10.90 -2.92
N ALA A 285 -16.17 11.58 -3.29
CA ALA A 285 -16.66 12.72 -2.51
C ALA A 285 -16.98 12.37 -1.04
N PRO A 286 -17.68 11.28 -0.71
CA PRO A 286 -17.91 10.90 0.69
C PRO A 286 -16.62 10.64 1.47
N ILE A 287 -15.63 10.01 0.81
CA ILE A 287 -14.32 9.72 1.41
C ILE A 287 -13.57 11.03 1.67
N GLN A 288 -13.61 11.96 0.71
CA GLN A 288 -12.97 13.27 0.84
C GLN A 288 -13.59 14.14 1.92
N ASP A 289 -14.92 14.11 2.04
CA ASP A 289 -15.63 14.83 3.09
C ASP A 289 -15.23 14.30 4.48
N GLU A 290 -15.16 12.99 4.63
CA GLU A 290 -14.74 12.37 5.88
C GLU A 290 -13.24 12.58 6.15
N MET A 291 -12.38 12.53 5.14
CA MET A 291 -10.96 12.89 5.28
C MET A 291 -10.81 14.33 5.79
N ARG A 292 -11.54 15.29 5.22
CA ARG A 292 -11.51 16.69 5.67
C ARG A 292 -11.97 16.83 7.12
N ARG A 293 -13.04 16.13 7.50
CA ARG A 293 -13.52 16.10 8.88
C ARG A 293 -12.45 15.57 9.84
N LEU A 294 -11.85 14.43 9.51
CA LEU A 294 -10.81 13.80 10.32
C LEU A 294 -9.55 14.67 10.42
N MET A 295 -9.10 15.24 9.32
CA MET A 295 -7.93 16.14 9.32
C MET A 295 -8.20 17.47 10.04
N GLY A 296 -9.46 17.87 10.18
CA GLY A 296 -9.87 18.98 11.05
C GLY A 296 -9.88 18.64 12.55
N ASP A 297 -9.77 17.37 12.92
CA ASP A 297 -9.71 16.88 14.31
C ASP A 297 -8.47 16.00 14.52
N GLU A 298 -7.29 16.64 14.48
CA GLU A 298 -6.01 15.94 14.67
C GLU A 298 -5.94 15.19 16.01
N ALA A 299 -6.59 15.72 17.06
CA ALA A 299 -6.61 15.07 18.37
C ALA A 299 -7.30 13.72 18.34
N TYR A 300 -8.39 13.59 17.57
CA TYR A 300 -9.06 12.32 17.33
C TYR A 300 -8.18 11.33 16.57
N VAL A 301 -7.59 11.77 15.45
CA VAL A 301 -6.69 10.92 14.63
C VAL A 301 -5.50 10.44 15.47
N ASP A 302 -4.84 11.34 16.20
CA ASP A 302 -3.73 11.00 17.11
C ASP A 302 -4.19 10.03 18.23
N GLY A 303 -5.42 10.19 18.72
CA GLY A 303 -6.03 9.29 19.68
C GLY A 303 -6.17 7.87 19.15
N VAL A 304 -6.71 7.71 17.93
CA VAL A 304 -6.84 6.42 17.23
C VAL A 304 -5.47 5.78 17.02
N LEU A 305 -4.50 6.53 16.50
CA LEU A 305 -3.14 6.02 16.25
C LEU A 305 -2.44 5.59 17.54
N ARG A 306 -2.62 6.34 18.63
CA ARG A 306 -2.05 6.03 19.95
C ARG A 306 -2.67 4.76 20.55
N ASP A 307 -3.98 4.60 20.44
CA ASP A 307 -4.68 3.38 20.88
C ASP A 307 -4.24 2.17 20.04
N GLY A 308 -4.23 2.32 18.71
CA GLY A 308 -3.75 1.28 17.80
C GLY A 308 -2.31 0.88 18.10
N SER A 309 -1.41 1.84 18.33
CA SER A 309 -0.02 1.56 18.69
C SER A 309 0.12 0.87 20.06
N ARG A 310 -0.74 1.18 21.01
CA ARG A 310 -0.82 0.47 22.30
C ARG A 310 -1.24 -0.99 22.09
N ARG A 311 -2.28 -1.23 21.29
CA ARG A 311 -2.75 -2.58 20.93
C ARG A 311 -1.69 -3.36 20.16
N ALA A 312 -1.02 -2.72 19.18
CA ALA A 312 0.05 -3.32 18.41
C ALA A 312 1.24 -3.72 19.31
N ARG A 313 1.65 -2.85 20.26
CA ARG A 313 2.70 -3.18 21.26
C ARG A 313 2.32 -4.39 22.12
N ALA A 314 1.06 -4.48 22.53
CA ALA A 314 0.58 -5.61 23.34
C ALA A 314 0.67 -6.94 22.57
N LEU A 315 0.50 -6.93 21.24
CA LEU A 315 0.66 -8.10 20.38
C LEU A 315 2.15 -8.41 20.10
N ALA A 316 2.94 -7.38 19.83
CA ALA A 316 4.34 -7.48 19.42
C ALA A 316 5.27 -7.88 20.58
N GLY A 317 5.03 -7.34 21.78
CA GLY A 317 5.92 -7.50 22.92
C GLY A 317 6.21 -8.96 23.30
N PRO A 318 5.19 -9.82 23.48
CA PRO A 318 5.41 -11.25 23.76
C PRO A 318 6.22 -11.95 22.67
N ILE A 319 5.95 -11.66 21.39
CA ILE A 319 6.64 -12.28 20.26
C ILE A 319 8.12 -11.86 20.24
N LEU A 320 8.41 -10.58 20.42
CA LEU A 320 9.79 -10.09 20.47
C LEU A 320 10.54 -10.73 21.65
N LYS A 321 9.90 -10.83 22.82
CA LYS A 321 10.49 -11.45 24.01
C LYS A 321 10.86 -12.92 23.74
N GLU A 322 9.97 -13.70 23.16
CA GLU A 322 10.25 -15.08 22.78
C GLU A 322 11.41 -15.17 21.76
N VAL A 323 11.48 -14.24 20.78
CA VAL A 323 12.61 -14.17 19.84
C VAL A 323 13.92 -13.89 20.57
N GLN A 324 13.93 -12.98 21.51
CA GLN A 324 15.11 -12.65 22.32
C GLN A 324 15.58 -13.85 23.15
N GLU A 325 14.65 -14.61 23.73
CA GLU A 325 14.95 -15.85 24.45
C GLU A 325 15.52 -16.94 23.52
N ILE A 326 14.94 -17.12 22.32
CA ILE A 326 15.43 -18.09 21.31
C ILE A 326 16.85 -17.73 20.86
N VAL A 327 17.15 -16.45 20.65
CA VAL A 327 18.48 -15.94 20.25
C VAL A 327 19.49 -16.05 21.39
N GLY A 328 19.04 -16.19 22.64
CA GLY A 328 19.89 -16.35 23.84
C GLY A 328 20.28 -15.03 24.49
N PHE A 329 19.48 -13.95 24.31
CA PHE A 329 19.69 -12.71 25.03
C PHE A 329 19.34 -12.87 26.52
N LEU A 330 20.07 -12.17 27.38
CA LEU A 330 19.74 -12.14 28.80
C LEU A 330 18.37 -11.48 29.01
N PRO A 331 17.47 -12.09 29.82
CA PRO A 331 16.20 -11.44 30.13
C PRO A 331 16.43 -10.13 30.87
N ALA A 332 15.62 -9.11 30.53
CA ALA A 332 15.67 -7.78 31.16
C ALA A 332 14.99 -7.78 32.53
#